data_f660c25fa306911175bb7df1b0621304
#
_entry.id   f660c25fa306911175bb7df1b0621304
#
_cell.length_a   1.000
_cell.length_b   1.000
_cell.length_c   1.000
_cell.angle_alpha   90.00
_cell.angle_beta   90.00
_cell.angle_gamma   90.00
#
_symmetry.space_group_name_H-M   'P 1'
#
loop_
_entity.id
_entity.type
_entity.pdbx_description
1 polymer ?
#
loop_
_entity_poly.entity_id
_entity_poly.type
_entity_poly.pdbx_seq_one_letter_code
_entity_poly.pdbx_strand_id
1 'polypeptide(L)'
;MSRAATRPAGATAPQRAAALAAALVLALLVASCGGDDARTAPAASTLDATLVDRDGDGALERGPGEALVDRTELAHAARAGEVIATVAQLTDTHVRDEESPARVPFLDRLGGAFSSTFRPQEALSPQVLAASVRAVNRLRPDAVLVTGDIVDSAESIELAQAVAVLDGGAVDPDTGGPGYDGVQAADDPDPLYYRPGLDAPRHPGILDQAQRPFRSPGLTAPWYPALGNHDLLVQGETPVTARIDAVATGRRMVVGSDPGLPTDAANSARAVDALLAAGAPGRSLDVPADPDRRHMKPAEIIARLAQRDRAPAALRAAAGRATLDYAFDLGRHARALVLDTVDRAGGSRGVVRSAQLAWLRDELVHAQGRALLVFSHNPLDNTAGGETALAMLDVTPGVVAVIAGNSHRNRIRPRAAGGYWQISTSSLADHPQQARALRLRRTPDGYALETWMLDHDGRGLAGVARELAFLDAQGGRPQGFAGRRTDRNARLFVAR
;
A
#
# COMPACT_ATOMS: atom_id res chain seq x y z
N MET A 1 18.81 88.35 -6.45
CA MET A 1 19.25 87.31 -7.43
C MET A 1 18.49 86.02 -7.15
N SER A 2 17.42 85.82 -7.95
CA SER A 2 16.46 84.72 -7.86
C SER A 2 16.98 83.47 -8.58
N ARG A 3 16.86 82.27 -7.96
CA ARG A 3 16.95 81.03 -8.67
C ARG A 3 15.65 80.25 -8.45
N ALA A 4 14.96 80.05 -9.56
CA ALA A 4 13.72 79.30 -9.66
C ALA A 4 13.97 77.82 -9.52
N ALA A 5 13.09 77.15 -8.74
CA ALA A 5 13.01 75.70 -8.63
C ALA A 5 12.12 75.13 -9.74
N THR A 6 12.64 74.20 -10.53
CA THR A 6 11.88 73.47 -11.55
C THR A 6 11.21 72.25 -10.93
N ARG A 7 9.91 72.14 -11.03
CA ARG A 7 9.11 70.91 -10.72
C ARG A 7 9.23 69.90 -11.85
N PRO A 8 9.29 68.57 -11.55
CA PRO A 8 9.20 67.57 -12.59
C PRO A 8 7.73 67.38 -13.02
N ALA A 9 7.54 67.23 -14.31
CA ALA A 9 6.23 67.05 -14.95
C ALA A 9 5.62 65.68 -14.61
N GLY A 10 4.33 65.73 -14.27
CA GLY A 10 3.56 64.51 -13.98
C GLY A 10 3.27 63.69 -15.25
N ALA A 11 3.36 62.42 -15.15
CA ALA A 11 3.00 61.47 -16.21
C ALA A 11 1.52 61.57 -16.60
N THR A 12 1.26 61.57 -17.91
CA THR A 12 -0.05 61.78 -18.51
C THR A 12 -0.99 60.57 -18.34
N ALA A 13 -2.28 60.80 -18.26
CA ALA A 13 -3.35 59.81 -18.04
C ALA A 13 -3.31 58.51 -18.90
N PRO A 14 -2.83 58.49 -20.17
CA PRO A 14 -2.78 57.27 -20.95
C PRO A 14 -1.75 56.25 -20.49
N GLN A 15 -0.67 56.66 -19.79
CA GLN A 15 0.32 55.73 -19.25
C GLN A 15 -0.17 54.92 -18.02
N ARG A 16 -1.12 55.47 -17.25
CA ARG A 16 -1.74 54.78 -16.11
C ARG A 16 -2.78 53.76 -16.54
N ALA A 17 -3.49 53.98 -17.65
CA ALA A 17 -4.46 53.02 -18.19
C ALA A 17 -3.79 51.79 -18.82
N ALA A 18 -2.63 51.97 -19.48
CA ALA A 18 -1.86 50.88 -20.05
C ALA A 18 -1.23 49.98 -18.98
N ALA A 19 -0.77 50.53 -17.85
CA ALA A 19 -0.21 49.78 -16.74
C ALA A 19 -1.28 48.94 -16.00
N LEU A 20 -2.51 49.50 -15.85
CA LEU A 20 -3.62 48.78 -15.25
C LEU A 20 -4.16 47.67 -16.16
N ALA A 21 -4.20 47.86 -17.49
CA ALA A 21 -4.62 46.84 -18.45
C ALA A 21 -3.59 45.69 -18.53
N ALA A 22 -2.28 45.95 -18.47
CA ALA A 22 -1.25 44.94 -18.43
C ALA A 22 -1.27 44.11 -17.14
N ALA A 23 -1.56 44.76 -15.99
CA ALA A 23 -1.70 44.06 -14.72
C ALA A 23 -2.95 43.15 -14.68
N LEU A 24 -4.06 43.58 -15.30
CA LEU A 24 -5.30 42.81 -15.39
C LEU A 24 -5.18 41.62 -16.35
N VAL A 25 -4.46 41.78 -17.48
CA VAL A 25 -4.20 40.69 -18.43
C VAL A 25 -3.22 39.67 -17.82
N LEU A 26 -2.22 40.10 -17.06
CA LEU A 26 -1.31 39.19 -16.37
C LEU A 26 -2.01 38.46 -15.22
N ALA A 27 -2.95 39.07 -14.51
CA ALA A 27 -3.77 38.44 -13.48
C ALA A 27 -4.76 37.40 -14.08
N LEU A 28 -5.28 37.66 -15.29
CA LEU A 28 -6.17 36.75 -16.00
C LEU A 28 -5.41 35.55 -16.62
N LEU A 29 -4.14 35.72 -17.02
CA LEU A 29 -3.31 34.62 -17.52
C LEU A 29 -2.79 33.69 -16.40
N VAL A 30 -2.61 34.21 -15.18
CA VAL A 30 -2.24 33.38 -14.02
C VAL A 30 -3.47 32.64 -13.45
N ALA A 31 -4.68 33.16 -13.63
CA ALA A 31 -5.92 32.48 -13.23
C ALA A 31 -6.36 31.39 -14.19
N SER A 32 -5.83 31.33 -15.42
CA SER A 32 -6.23 30.35 -16.43
C SER A 32 -5.38 29.05 -16.42
N CYS A 33 -4.25 29.01 -15.71
CA CYS A 33 -3.42 27.80 -15.60
C CYS A 33 -3.63 27.00 -14.30
N GLY A 34 -4.58 27.39 -13.45
CA GLY A 34 -4.87 26.71 -12.18
C GLY A 34 -6.26 26.07 -12.08
N GLY A 35 -7.02 26.04 -13.20
CA GLY A 35 -8.46 25.75 -13.18
C GLY A 35 -8.87 24.30 -13.38
N ASP A 36 -8.06 23.47 -13.99
CA ASP A 36 -8.45 22.07 -14.33
C ASP A 36 -7.95 21.03 -13.34
N ASP A 37 -6.82 21.24 -12.67
CA ASP A 37 -6.31 20.30 -11.67
C ASP A 37 -7.14 20.26 -10.37
N ALA A 38 -7.91 21.28 -10.07
CA ALA A 38 -8.73 21.33 -8.85
C ALA A 38 -10.05 20.53 -8.97
N ARG A 39 -10.48 20.20 -10.19
CA ARG A 39 -11.73 19.47 -10.43
C ARG A 39 -11.56 17.95 -10.41
N THR A 40 -10.35 17.43 -10.61
CA THR A 40 -10.04 16.00 -10.69
C THR A 40 -9.35 15.43 -9.45
N ALA A 41 -8.84 16.25 -8.52
CA ALA A 41 -8.24 15.73 -7.31
C ALA A 41 -9.32 15.09 -6.40
N PRO A 42 -9.30 13.78 -6.15
CA PRO A 42 -10.29 13.12 -5.30
C PRO A 42 -10.20 13.66 -3.87
N ALA A 43 -11.33 13.68 -3.18
CA ALA A 43 -11.34 13.85 -1.74
C ALA A 43 -10.56 12.68 -1.11
N ALA A 44 -9.84 12.93 -0.01
CA ALA A 44 -9.12 11.87 0.68
C ALA A 44 -10.05 10.81 1.30
N SER A 45 -11.33 11.10 1.45
CA SER A 45 -12.32 10.23 2.08
C SER A 45 -13.40 9.84 1.07
N THR A 46 -13.68 8.56 0.95
CA THR A 46 -14.80 8.06 0.14
C THR A 46 -16.16 8.43 0.73
N LEU A 47 -16.21 8.95 1.96
CA LEU A 47 -17.42 9.58 2.51
C LEU A 47 -17.77 10.89 1.78
N ASP A 48 -16.76 11.60 1.27
CA ASP A 48 -16.93 12.90 0.62
C ASP A 48 -17.04 12.78 -0.90
N ALA A 49 -16.28 11.86 -1.50
CA ALA A 49 -16.31 11.58 -2.93
C ALA A 49 -15.71 10.21 -3.22
N THR A 50 -16.15 9.59 -4.31
CA THR A 50 -15.59 8.35 -4.87
C THR A 50 -15.00 8.62 -6.25
N LEU A 51 -14.30 7.64 -6.80
CA LEU A 51 -13.87 7.62 -8.19
C LEU A 51 -14.72 6.60 -8.94
N VAL A 52 -15.26 6.99 -10.08
CA VAL A 52 -16.16 6.17 -10.90
C VAL A 52 -15.82 6.38 -12.37
N ASP A 53 -15.93 5.31 -13.14
CA ASP A 53 -15.96 5.36 -14.61
C ASP A 53 -17.45 5.35 -15.01
N ARG A 54 -17.98 6.50 -15.49
CA ARG A 54 -19.42 6.68 -15.72
C ARG A 54 -19.88 6.19 -17.07
N ASP A 55 -19.05 6.37 -18.06
CA ASP A 55 -19.36 6.08 -19.46
C ASP A 55 -18.66 4.84 -19.99
N GLY A 56 -17.77 4.24 -19.18
CA GLY A 56 -17.07 3.01 -19.52
C GLY A 56 -15.88 3.23 -20.45
N ASP A 57 -15.38 4.48 -20.51
CA ASP A 57 -14.23 4.82 -21.37
C ASP A 57 -12.87 4.52 -20.73
N GLY A 58 -12.86 4.09 -19.45
CA GLY A 58 -11.65 3.78 -18.69
C GLY A 58 -11.08 4.97 -17.91
N ALA A 59 -11.66 6.16 -18.01
CA ALA A 59 -11.26 7.32 -17.26
C ALA A 59 -12.02 7.43 -15.93
N LEU A 60 -11.28 7.61 -14.83
CA LEU A 60 -11.87 7.76 -13.51
C LEU A 60 -12.23 9.21 -13.22
N GLU A 61 -13.50 9.46 -12.98
CA GLU A 61 -14.04 10.76 -12.61
C GLU A 61 -14.44 10.81 -11.13
N ARG A 62 -14.54 12.03 -10.61
CA ARG A 62 -15.07 12.24 -9.27
C ARG A 62 -16.57 11.97 -9.23
N GLY A 63 -16.97 10.97 -8.45
CA GLY A 63 -18.33 10.60 -8.14
C GLY A 63 -18.81 11.15 -6.77
N PRO A 64 -20.09 10.91 -6.41
CA PRO A 64 -20.62 11.25 -5.09
C PRO A 64 -19.93 10.44 -3.99
N GLY A 65 -19.92 11.00 -2.77
CA GLY A 65 -19.49 10.26 -1.59
C GLY A 65 -20.43 9.12 -1.24
N GLU A 66 -19.91 8.11 -0.57
CA GLU A 66 -20.65 6.95 -0.06
C GLU A 66 -20.81 7.08 1.46
N ALA A 67 -22.02 7.31 1.96
CA ALA A 67 -22.30 7.32 3.39
C ALA A 67 -22.04 5.94 4.03
N LEU A 68 -21.76 5.92 5.32
CA LEU A 68 -21.64 4.68 6.09
C LEU A 68 -22.95 3.88 6.05
N VAL A 69 -22.82 2.57 5.87
CA VAL A 69 -23.93 1.61 5.96
C VAL A 69 -23.88 0.94 7.33
N ASP A 70 -24.97 1.00 8.07
CA ASP A 70 -25.08 0.32 9.36
C ASP A 70 -25.16 -1.20 9.16
N ARG A 71 -24.26 -1.94 9.80
CA ARG A 71 -24.16 -3.40 9.78
C ARG A 71 -24.53 -3.93 11.17
N THR A 72 -25.67 -4.58 11.26
CA THR A 72 -26.32 -4.98 12.53
C THR A 72 -26.40 -6.48 12.73
N GLU A 73 -25.64 -7.24 11.98
CA GLU A 73 -25.64 -8.70 12.02
C GLU A 73 -25.16 -9.28 13.36
N LEU A 74 -24.37 -8.52 14.11
CA LEU A 74 -23.79 -8.95 15.40
C LEU A 74 -24.37 -8.21 16.60
N ALA A 75 -24.89 -7.00 16.41
CA ALA A 75 -25.52 -6.20 17.46
C ALA A 75 -26.45 -5.16 16.83
N HIS A 76 -27.45 -4.72 17.58
CA HIS A 76 -28.36 -3.68 17.13
C HIS A 76 -27.64 -2.34 16.92
N ALA A 77 -28.14 -1.54 15.99
CA ALA A 77 -27.67 -0.19 15.80
C ALA A 77 -27.91 0.63 17.08
N ALA A 78 -26.86 1.30 17.53
CA ALA A 78 -26.89 2.12 18.73
C ALA A 78 -26.27 3.49 18.45
N ARG A 79 -26.64 4.50 19.23
CA ARG A 79 -26.04 5.82 19.14
C ARG A 79 -24.55 5.73 19.42
N ALA A 80 -23.72 6.10 18.45
CA ALA A 80 -22.29 6.19 18.62
C ALA A 80 -21.92 7.32 19.58
N GLY A 81 -21.19 6.98 20.63
CA GLY A 81 -20.71 7.91 21.66
C GLY A 81 -19.29 8.41 21.37
N GLU A 82 -18.48 8.49 22.43
CA GLU A 82 -17.11 8.96 22.41
C GLU A 82 -16.22 8.15 21.43
N VAL A 83 -15.33 8.83 20.72
CA VAL A 83 -14.27 8.21 19.93
C VAL A 83 -13.20 7.68 20.90
N ILE A 84 -12.93 6.39 20.82
CA ILE A 84 -11.90 5.71 21.61
C ILE A 84 -10.54 5.83 20.91
N ALA A 85 -10.52 5.54 19.61
CA ALA A 85 -9.33 5.64 18.77
C ALA A 85 -9.70 5.77 17.28
N THR A 86 -8.84 6.42 16.53
CA THR A 86 -8.87 6.44 15.07
C THR A 86 -7.56 5.84 14.54
N VAL A 87 -7.66 4.81 13.73
CA VAL A 87 -6.53 4.09 13.14
C VAL A 87 -6.64 4.17 11.62
N ALA A 88 -5.51 4.31 10.92
CA ALA A 88 -5.45 4.07 9.49
C ALA A 88 -4.75 2.74 9.21
N GLN A 89 -5.19 2.04 8.19
CA GLN A 89 -4.53 0.85 7.65
C GLN A 89 -4.02 1.15 6.25
N LEU A 90 -2.73 0.93 6.06
CA LEU A 90 -2.07 0.74 4.76
C LEU A 90 -1.75 -0.74 4.64
N THR A 91 -1.87 -1.33 3.48
CA THR A 91 -1.58 -2.76 3.28
C THR A 91 -1.16 -3.02 1.84
N ASP A 92 -0.33 -4.04 1.67
CA ASP A 92 0.06 -4.53 0.35
C ASP A 92 0.57 -3.37 -0.53
N THR A 93 1.57 -2.65 -0.02
CA THR A 93 2.13 -1.47 -0.67
C THR A 93 3.06 -1.84 -1.81
N HIS A 94 3.70 -3.02 -1.71
CA HIS A 94 4.59 -3.58 -2.70
C HIS A 94 5.54 -2.53 -3.28
N VAL A 95 6.27 -1.82 -2.41
CA VAL A 95 7.39 -1.00 -2.89
C VAL A 95 8.39 -1.94 -3.54
N ARG A 96 8.67 -1.70 -4.81
CA ARG A 96 9.28 -2.67 -5.69
C ARG A 96 10.47 -2.07 -6.43
N ASP A 97 11.55 -2.85 -6.50
CA ASP A 97 12.59 -2.67 -7.51
C ASP A 97 12.19 -3.49 -8.76
N GLU A 98 11.60 -2.83 -9.74
CA GLU A 98 11.12 -3.48 -10.96
C GLU A 98 12.25 -3.91 -11.90
N GLU A 99 13.47 -3.47 -11.64
CA GLU A 99 14.68 -3.80 -12.40
C GLU A 99 15.47 -4.95 -11.76
N SER A 100 15.05 -5.47 -10.60
CA SER A 100 15.76 -6.55 -9.92
C SER A 100 15.83 -7.82 -10.77
N PRO A 101 17.04 -8.38 -11.00
CA PRO A 101 17.24 -9.62 -11.72
C PRO A 101 16.59 -10.85 -11.09
N ALA A 102 16.25 -10.82 -9.79
CA ALA A 102 15.60 -11.93 -9.11
C ALA A 102 14.10 -12.01 -9.40
N ARG A 103 13.53 -11.04 -10.10
CA ARG A 103 12.13 -11.05 -10.52
C ARG A 103 11.92 -11.95 -11.74
N VAL A 104 10.70 -12.44 -11.86
CA VAL A 104 10.27 -13.30 -12.98
C VAL A 104 8.94 -12.79 -13.58
N PRO A 105 8.90 -11.54 -14.09
CA PRO A 105 7.65 -10.86 -14.47
C PRO A 105 6.87 -11.61 -15.58
N PHE A 106 7.53 -12.35 -16.45
CA PHE A 106 6.91 -13.10 -17.53
C PHE A 106 6.02 -14.26 -17.05
N LEU A 107 6.13 -14.68 -15.80
CA LEU A 107 5.27 -15.70 -15.21
C LEU A 107 3.83 -15.24 -15.02
N ASP A 108 3.56 -13.93 -15.08
CA ASP A 108 2.20 -13.37 -15.03
C ASP A 108 1.27 -13.99 -16.10
N ARG A 109 1.81 -14.42 -17.24
CA ARG A 109 1.08 -15.16 -18.28
C ARG A 109 0.43 -16.45 -17.81
N LEU A 110 0.99 -17.07 -16.79
CA LEU A 110 0.49 -18.34 -16.28
C LEU A 110 -0.74 -18.15 -15.38
N GLY A 111 -0.97 -16.92 -14.89
CA GLY A 111 -2.07 -16.64 -13.98
C GLY A 111 -1.94 -17.36 -12.63
N GLY A 112 -3.04 -17.48 -11.90
CA GLY A 112 -3.05 -18.18 -10.61
C GLY A 112 -2.09 -17.53 -9.60
N ALA A 113 -1.16 -18.31 -9.03
CA ALA A 113 -0.17 -17.82 -8.07
C ALA A 113 0.80 -16.77 -8.65
N PHE A 114 0.94 -16.72 -9.98
CA PHE A 114 1.85 -15.82 -10.67
C PHE A 114 1.20 -14.52 -11.16
N SER A 115 -0.10 -14.34 -11.01
CA SER A 115 -0.85 -13.16 -11.52
C SER A 115 -0.44 -11.82 -10.89
N SER A 116 0.52 -11.82 -9.98
CA SER A 116 1.06 -10.63 -9.32
C SER A 116 2.53 -10.36 -9.66
N THR A 117 3.14 -11.15 -10.56
CA THR A 117 4.57 -11.00 -10.87
C THR A 117 4.86 -9.82 -11.80
N PHE A 118 3.88 -9.29 -12.50
CA PHE A 118 3.95 -8.06 -13.28
C PHE A 118 2.69 -7.20 -13.09
N ARG A 119 2.86 -5.88 -13.09
CA ARG A 119 1.80 -4.89 -13.11
C ARG A 119 2.20 -3.68 -13.96
N PRO A 120 1.31 -3.12 -14.80
CA PRO A 120 1.65 -1.94 -15.61
C PRO A 120 2.11 -0.72 -14.82
N GLN A 121 1.65 -0.59 -13.56
CA GLN A 121 1.94 0.53 -12.66
C GLN A 121 3.12 0.28 -11.70
N GLU A 122 3.84 -0.83 -11.80
CA GLU A 122 4.79 -1.28 -10.77
C GLU A 122 5.96 -0.31 -10.53
N ALA A 123 6.46 0.34 -11.58
CA ALA A 123 7.51 1.36 -11.48
C ALA A 123 7.10 2.61 -10.67
N LEU A 124 5.81 2.73 -10.29
CA LEU A 124 5.25 3.89 -9.61
C LEU A 124 4.92 3.61 -8.13
N SER A 125 5.30 2.45 -7.60
CA SER A 125 4.92 2.03 -6.24
C SER A 125 5.40 2.96 -5.12
N PRO A 126 6.63 3.53 -5.12
CA PRO A 126 7.04 4.49 -4.10
C PRO A 126 6.22 5.78 -4.12
N GLN A 127 5.81 6.25 -5.31
CA GLN A 127 5.01 7.47 -5.47
C GLN A 127 3.56 7.26 -5.02
N VAL A 128 2.98 6.08 -5.26
CA VAL A 128 1.66 5.69 -4.75
C VAL A 128 1.67 5.65 -3.22
N LEU A 129 2.70 5.04 -2.61
CA LEU A 129 2.83 5.01 -1.16
C LEU A 129 2.96 6.42 -0.58
N ALA A 130 3.78 7.29 -1.19
CA ALA A 130 3.94 8.69 -0.74
C ALA A 130 2.63 9.49 -0.86
N ALA A 131 1.84 9.27 -1.91
CA ALA A 131 0.52 9.88 -2.07
C ALA A 131 -0.48 9.37 -1.02
N SER A 132 -0.41 8.09 -0.68
CA SER A 132 -1.23 7.47 0.38
C SER A 132 -0.85 7.97 1.77
N VAL A 133 0.46 8.18 2.05
CA VAL A 133 0.95 8.85 3.28
C VAL A 133 0.31 10.24 3.44
N ARG A 134 0.25 11.03 2.37
CA ARG A 134 -0.41 12.35 2.40
C ARG A 134 -1.91 12.25 2.70
N ALA A 135 -2.58 11.24 2.16
CA ALA A 135 -4.00 10.99 2.43
C ALA A 135 -4.26 10.59 3.89
N VAL A 136 -3.46 9.65 4.41
CA VAL A 136 -3.53 9.20 5.80
C VAL A 136 -3.24 10.34 6.78
N ASN A 137 -2.25 11.20 6.50
CA ASN A 137 -1.94 12.35 7.34
C ASN A 137 -3.13 13.34 7.45
N ARG A 138 -3.97 13.48 6.41
CA ARG A 138 -5.20 14.29 6.48
C ARG A 138 -6.24 13.72 7.45
N LEU A 139 -6.29 12.42 7.64
CA LEU A 139 -7.14 11.77 8.64
C LEU A 139 -6.72 12.11 10.07
N ARG A 140 -5.42 12.39 10.31
CA ARG A 140 -4.83 12.58 11.65
C ARG A 140 -5.15 11.41 12.61
N PRO A 141 -4.77 10.17 12.25
CA PRO A 141 -5.05 9.01 13.09
C PRO A 141 -4.16 9.00 14.35
N ASP A 142 -4.57 8.26 15.36
CA ASP A 142 -3.77 7.99 16.57
C ASP A 142 -2.63 7.00 16.27
N ALA A 143 -2.84 6.09 15.33
CA ALA A 143 -1.86 5.10 14.87
C ALA A 143 -2.11 4.71 13.40
N VAL A 144 -1.06 4.26 12.72
CA VAL A 144 -1.15 3.67 11.39
C VAL A 144 -0.66 2.22 11.45
N LEU A 145 -1.47 1.27 11.00
CA LEU A 145 -1.07 -0.11 10.79
C LEU A 145 -0.66 -0.29 9.33
N VAL A 146 0.56 -0.81 9.11
CA VAL A 146 1.01 -1.24 7.78
C VAL A 146 1.00 -2.77 7.81
N THR A 147 -0.09 -3.35 7.28
CA THR A 147 -0.42 -4.75 7.51
C THR A 147 0.21 -5.71 6.48
N GLY A 148 1.51 -5.54 6.26
CA GLY A 148 2.35 -6.46 5.48
C GLY A 148 2.40 -6.16 3.99
N ASP A 149 3.28 -6.89 3.32
CA ASP A 149 3.67 -6.69 1.94
C ASP A 149 4.06 -5.21 1.71
N ILE A 150 4.95 -4.76 2.59
CA ILE A 150 5.52 -3.40 2.54
C ILE A 150 6.39 -3.29 1.30
N VAL A 151 7.18 -4.33 1.04
CA VAL A 151 8.05 -4.50 -0.13
C VAL A 151 7.58 -5.67 -0.99
N ASP A 152 8.21 -5.89 -2.15
CA ASP A 152 7.79 -6.93 -3.09
C ASP A 152 8.63 -8.23 -3.01
N SER A 153 9.90 -8.13 -2.65
CA SER A 153 10.84 -9.27 -2.75
C SER A 153 11.83 -9.39 -1.59
N ALA A 154 11.56 -8.84 -0.44
CA ALA A 154 12.47 -8.86 0.73
C ALA A 154 13.84 -8.21 0.47
N GLU A 155 14.00 -7.39 -0.55
CA GLU A 155 15.25 -6.73 -0.90
C GLU A 155 15.55 -5.54 0.03
N SER A 156 16.85 -5.32 0.29
CA SER A 156 17.31 -4.25 1.18
C SER A 156 16.95 -2.87 0.64
N ILE A 157 17.06 -2.67 -0.68
CA ILE A 157 16.75 -1.40 -1.35
C ILE A 157 15.26 -1.08 -1.29
N GLU A 158 14.39 -2.07 -1.54
CA GLU A 158 12.94 -1.90 -1.44
C GLU A 158 12.51 -1.45 -0.04
N LEU A 159 13.06 -2.11 1.02
CA LEU A 159 12.75 -1.72 2.39
C LEU A 159 13.30 -0.34 2.73
N ALA A 160 14.47 0.04 2.22
CA ALA A 160 15.03 1.37 2.41
C ALA A 160 14.12 2.45 1.81
N GLN A 161 13.65 2.25 0.58
CA GLN A 161 12.70 3.15 -0.08
C GLN A 161 11.38 3.23 0.67
N ALA A 162 10.77 2.09 1.04
CA ALA A 162 9.52 2.05 1.78
C ALA A 162 9.60 2.77 3.12
N VAL A 163 10.67 2.55 3.90
CA VAL A 163 10.90 3.22 5.18
C VAL A 163 11.12 4.71 4.98
N ALA A 164 11.89 5.13 3.95
CA ALA A 164 12.09 6.55 3.64
C ALA A 164 10.77 7.25 3.27
N VAL A 165 9.84 6.55 2.61
CA VAL A 165 8.50 7.09 2.35
C VAL A 165 7.68 7.18 3.64
N LEU A 166 7.66 6.14 4.47
CA LEU A 166 6.81 6.06 5.67
C LEU A 166 7.32 6.94 6.83
N ASP A 167 8.63 7.00 7.05
CA ASP A 167 9.22 7.84 8.11
C ASP A 167 9.45 9.28 7.65
N GLY A 168 9.49 9.52 6.35
CA GLY A 168 9.76 10.82 5.73
C GLY A 168 11.23 11.02 5.42
N GLY A 169 11.50 11.61 4.28
CA GLY A 169 12.87 11.87 3.85
C GLY A 169 13.02 11.94 2.34
N ALA A 170 14.25 11.85 1.90
CA ALA A 170 14.59 11.68 0.50
C ALA A 170 14.36 10.21 0.11
N VAL A 171 13.75 10.01 -1.04
CA VAL A 171 13.51 8.70 -1.65
C VAL A 171 14.16 8.74 -3.02
N ASP A 172 15.00 7.77 -3.30
CA ASP A 172 15.60 7.56 -4.62
C ASP A 172 15.05 6.25 -5.17
N PRO A 173 14.16 6.30 -6.16
CA PRO A 173 13.61 5.09 -6.76
C PRO A 173 14.56 4.44 -7.76
N ASP A 174 15.51 5.21 -8.32
CA ASP A 174 16.48 4.72 -9.30
C ASP A 174 17.42 3.68 -8.67
N THR A 175 17.61 2.55 -9.33
CA THR A 175 18.39 1.42 -8.82
C THR A 175 19.39 0.94 -9.86
N GLY A 176 20.52 0.40 -9.43
CA GLY A 176 21.56 -0.15 -10.32
C GLY A 176 22.32 0.89 -11.12
N GLY A 177 21.70 1.55 -12.06
CA GLY A 177 22.30 2.57 -12.93
C GLY A 177 21.36 3.73 -13.21
N PRO A 178 21.83 4.83 -13.78
CA PRO A 178 20.96 5.96 -14.09
C PRO A 178 19.91 5.62 -15.17
N GLY A 179 18.64 5.84 -14.88
CA GLY A 179 17.54 5.65 -15.81
C GLY A 179 16.90 4.28 -15.71
N TYR A 180 15.88 4.03 -16.53
CA TYR A 180 15.08 2.83 -16.45
C TYR A 180 15.65 1.68 -17.28
N ASP A 181 15.97 0.57 -16.64
CA ASP A 181 16.57 -0.64 -17.23
C ASP A 181 15.64 -1.88 -17.19
N GLY A 182 14.35 -1.69 -16.87
CA GLY A 182 13.38 -2.79 -16.68
C GLY A 182 12.61 -3.18 -17.94
N VAL A 183 11.65 -4.09 -17.79
CA VAL A 183 10.88 -4.72 -18.88
C VAL A 183 9.88 -3.79 -19.58
N GLN A 184 9.60 -2.61 -19.04
CA GLN A 184 8.69 -1.63 -19.65
C GLN A 184 9.41 -0.64 -20.58
N ALA A 185 10.69 -0.86 -20.86
CA ALA A 185 11.45 -0.07 -21.82
C ALA A 185 10.82 -0.12 -23.21
N ALA A 186 10.97 0.98 -23.97
CA ALA A 186 10.30 1.12 -25.28
C ALA A 186 10.74 0.10 -26.33
N ASP A 187 11.93 -0.44 -26.20
CA ASP A 187 12.50 -1.45 -27.10
C ASP A 187 12.23 -2.91 -26.68
N ASP A 188 11.55 -3.15 -25.55
CA ASP A 188 11.15 -4.50 -25.17
C ASP A 188 10.12 -5.04 -26.19
N PRO A 189 10.42 -6.18 -26.87
CA PRO A 189 9.56 -6.71 -27.93
C PRO A 189 8.35 -7.49 -27.40
N ASP A 190 8.28 -7.74 -26.07
CA ASP A 190 7.28 -8.61 -25.51
C ASP A 190 5.96 -7.86 -25.23
N PRO A 191 4.84 -8.23 -25.89
CA PRO A 191 3.57 -7.55 -25.74
C PRO A 191 2.91 -7.77 -24.35
N LEU A 192 3.47 -8.61 -23.49
CA LEU A 192 3.03 -8.74 -22.10
C LEU A 192 3.27 -7.43 -21.35
N TYR A 193 4.40 -6.78 -21.60
CA TYR A 193 4.84 -5.63 -20.86
C TYR A 193 4.27 -4.35 -21.44
N TYR A 194 3.54 -3.62 -20.63
CA TYR A 194 3.07 -2.29 -20.98
C TYR A 194 4.24 -1.33 -21.12
N ARG A 195 4.39 -0.71 -22.27
CA ARG A 195 5.43 0.27 -22.59
C ARG A 195 4.81 1.67 -22.64
N PRO A 196 5.00 2.50 -21.63
CA PRO A 196 4.24 3.75 -21.48
C PRO A 196 4.36 4.74 -22.62
N GLY A 197 5.48 4.71 -23.36
CA GLY A 197 5.69 5.57 -24.53
C GLY A 197 4.99 5.11 -25.80
N LEU A 198 4.57 3.85 -25.88
CA LEU A 198 4.07 3.20 -27.09
C LEU A 198 2.63 2.70 -26.96
N ASP A 199 2.31 2.03 -25.85
CA ASP A 199 1.04 1.36 -25.65
C ASP A 199 -0.01 2.32 -25.06
N ALA A 200 -1.28 2.05 -25.25
CA ALA A 200 -2.37 2.84 -24.71
C ALA A 200 -2.73 2.38 -23.29
N PRO A 201 -3.01 3.30 -22.34
CA PRO A 201 -2.88 4.75 -22.46
C PRO A 201 -1.41 5.19 -22.57
N ARG A 202 -1.14 6.27 -23.32
CA ARG A 202 0.25 6.71 -23.53
C ARG A 202 0.71 7.71 -22.48
N HIS A 203 1.81 7.38 -21.82
CA HIS A 203 2.49 8.23 -20.83
C HIS A 203 3.99 8.37 -21.14
N PRO A 204 4.35 9.05 -22.25
CA PRO A 204 5.77 9.14 -22.66
C PRO A 204 6.61 9.85 -21.57
N GLY A 205 7.79 9.28 -21.29
CA GLY A 205 8.74 9.80 -20.31
C GLY A 205 8.34 9.55 -18.84
N ILE A 206 7.32 8.71 -18.57
CA ILE A 206 6.88 8.44 -17.21
C ILE A 206 7.90 7.58 -16.44
N LEU A 207 8.58 6.65 -17.10
CA LEU A 207 9.62 5.83 -16.48
C LEU A 207 10.79 6.70 -16.01
N ASP A 208 11.29 7.63 -16.87
CA ASP A 208 12.31 8.60 -16.46
C ASP A 208 11.86 9.50 -15.30
N GLN A 209 10.57 9.79 -15.21
CA GLN A 209 10.03 10.55 -14.09
C GLN A 209 9.91 9.70 -12.82
N ALA A 210 9.60 8.42 -12.96
CA ALA A 210 9.49 7.46 -11.85
C ALA A 210 10.83 7.28 -11.14
N GLN A 211 11.93 7.28 -11.89
CA GLN A 211 13.31 7.13 -11.37
C GLN A 211 13.86 8.40 -10.68
N ARG A 212 13.16 9.54 -10.78
CA ARG A 212 13.66 10.78 -10.17
C ARG A 212 13.52 10.79 -8.66
N PRO A 213 14.58 11.18 -7.92
CA PRO A 213 14.49 11.36 -6.48
C PRO A 213 13.39 12.34 -6.08
N PHE A 214 12.69 12.01 -5.01
CA PHE A 214 11.65 12.87 -4.44
C PHE A 214 11.71 12.90 -2.91
N ARG A 215 10.85 13.72 -2.27
CA ARG A 215 10.75 13.76 -0.81
C ARG A 215 9.34 13.36 -0.37
N SER A 216 9.28 12.42 0.58
CA SER A 216 8.06 12.11 1.31
C SER A 216 7.95 12.94 2.59
N PRO A 217 6.74 13.38 2.97
CA PRO A 217 6.53 14.03 4.27
C PRO A 217 6.62 13.05 5.45
N GLY A 218 6.54 11.74 5.19
CA GLY A 218 6.38 10.72 6.21
C GLY A 218 5.03 10.74 6.91
N LEU A 219 4.71 9.68 7.60
CA LEU A 219 3.54 9.59 8.47
C LEU A 219 3.71 10.49 9.70
N THR A 220 2.69 11.26 10.04
CA THR A 220 2.70 12.12 11.23
C THR A 220 2.38 11.35 12.51
N ALA A 221 1.55 10.31 12.41
CA ALA A 221 1.26 9.38 13.50
C ALA A 221 2.30 8.24 13.57
N PRO A 222 2.51 7.60 14.73
CA PRO A 222 3.33 6.40 14.83
C PRO A 222 2.75 5.29 13.97
N TRP A 223 3.64 4.55 13.28
CA TRP A 223 3.22 3.43 12.48
C TRP A 223 3.81 2.10 12.95
N TYR A 224 3.01 1.05 12.76
CA TYR A 224 3.19 -0.29 13.31
C TYR A 224 3.10 -1.31 12.17
N PRO A 225 4.20 -2.00 11.80
CA PRO A 225 4.18 -3.01 10.75
C PRO A 225 3.65 -4.36 11.26
N ALA A 226 2.85 -5.05 10.47
CA ALA A 226 2.86 -6.50 10.42
C ALA A 226 3.77 -6.93 9.26
N LEU A 227 4.24 -8.19 9.25
CA LEU A 227 4.97 -8.72 8.11
C LEU A 227 4.03 -9.48 7.19
N GLY A 228 4.20 -9.29 5.88
CA GLY A 228 3.57 -10.05 4.84
C GLY A 228 4.55 -11.04 4.18
N ASN A 229 4.03 -11.91 3.31
CA ASN A 229 4.85 -12.92 2.64
C ASN A 229 5.91 -12.26 1.71
N HIS A 230 5.58 -11.18 1.04
CA HIS A 230 6.52 -10.45 0.19
C HIS A 230 7.64 -9.76 0.99
N ASP A 231 7.41 -9.41 2.24
CA ASP A 231 8.46 -8.86 3.10
C ASP A 231 9.56 -9.88 3.42
N LEU A 232 9.30 -11.19 3.29
CA LEU A 232 10.20 -12.27 3.70
C LEU A 232 10.58 -13.25 2.60
N LEU A 233 9.89 -13.22 1.46
CA LEU A 233 10.03 -14.14 0.35
C LEU A 233 10.23 -13.38 -0.97
N VAL A 234 10.89 -14.00 -1.93
CA VAL A 234 11.01 -13.45 -3.28
C VAL A 234 9.63 -13.45 -3.93
N GLN A 235 9.13 -12.29 -4.32
CA GLN A 235 7.79 -12.05 -4.85
C GLN A 235 6.68 -12.78 -4.05
N GLY A 236 6.87 -12.87 -2.74
CA GLY A 236 5.91 -13.44 -1.80
C GLY A 236 5.76 -14.96 -1.81
N GLU A 237 6.44 -15.68 -2.70
CA GLU A 237 6.22 -17.10 -2.92
C GLU A 237 7.43 -17.98 -2.61
N THR A 238 8.64 -17.50 -2.90
CA THR A 238 9.84 -18.35 -2.90
C THR A 238 10.79 -17.98 -1.78
N PRO A 239 11.22 -18.93 -0.92
CA PRO A 239 12.24 -18.66 0.07
C PRO A 239 13.55 -18.20 -0.57
N VAL A 240 14.18 -17.21 0.04
CA VAL A 240 15.48 -16.70 -0.41
C VAL A 240 16.54 -17.80 -0.29
N THR A 241 17.25 -18.08 -1.39
CA THR A 241 18.43 -18.93 -1.44
C THR A 241 19.68 -18.12 -1.75
N ALA A 242 20.87 -18.65 -1.44
CA ALA A 242 22.12 -17.98 -1.80
C ALA A 242 22.25 -17.77 -3.33
N ARG A 243 21.64 -18.62 -4.14
CA ARG A 243 21.60 -18.46 -5.60
C ARG A 243 20.74 -17.30 -6.00
N ILE A 244 19.51 -17.22 -5.48
CA ILE A 244 18.56 -16.13 -5.79
C ILE A 244 19.16 -14.81 -5.36
N ASP A 245 19.79 -14.75 -4.18
CA ASP A 245 20.46 -13.54 -3.69
C ASP A 245 21.61 -13.10 -4.61
N ALA A 246 22.39 -14.03 -5.11
CA ALA A 246 23.46 -13.74 -6.09
C ALA A 246 22.91 -13.29 -7.45
N VAL A 247 21.73 -13.75 -7.84
CA VAL A 247 21.03 -13.27 -9.05
C VAL A 247 20.53 -11.85 -8.84
N ALA A 248 19.88 -11.54 -7.71
CA ALA A 248 19.34 -10.23 -7.41
C ALA A 248 20.39 -9.12 -7.51
N THR A 249 21.58 -9.36 -6.96
CA THR A 249 22.71 -8.42 -6.99
C THR A 249 23.48 -8.42 -8.32
N GLY A 250 23.10 -9.28 -9.26
CA GLY A 250 23.77 -9.47 -10.54
C GLY A 250 23.30 -8.53 -11.65
N ARG A 251 23.52 -8.98 -12.89
CA ARG A 251 23.24 -8.19 -14.10
C ARG A 251 22.19 -8.82 -15.03
N ARG A 252 21.85 -10.08 -14.84
CA ARG A 252 21.02 -10.81 -15.78
C ARG A 252 19.61 -10.99 -15.25
N MET A 253 18.68 -10.24 -15.79
CA MET A 253 17.24 -10.39 -15.54
C MET A 253 16.61 -11.31 -16.57
N VAL A 254 15.97 -12.40 -16.14
CA VAL A 254 15.23 -13.31 -17.05
C VAL A 254 13.84 -12.72 -17.31
N VAL A 255 13.51 -12.44 -18.55
CA VAL A 255 12.27 -11.76 -18.96
C VAL A 255 11.40 -12.57 -19.92
N GLY A 256 11.77 -13.79 -20.20
CA GLY A 256 10.99 -14.73 -21.00
C GLY A 256 11.57 -16.12 -20.87
N SER A 257 10.73 -17.14 -21.03
CA SER A 257 11.15 -18.54 -21.03
C SER A 257 10.75 -19.23 -22.32
N ASP A 258 11.50 -20.29 -22.67
CA ASP A 258 11.07 -21.20 -23.73
C ASP A 258 9.79 -21.95 -23.31
N PRO A 259 8.94 -22.38 -24.28
CA PRO A 259 7.74 -23.16 -23.96
C PRO A 259 8.08 -24.43 -23.20
N GLY A 260 7.41 -24.66 -22.06
CA GLY A 260 7.57 -25.90 -21.27
C GLY A 260 7.76 -25.70 -19.76
N LEU A 261 7.57 -24.48 -19.24
CA LEU A 261 7.57 -24.25 -17.78
C LEU A 261 6.43 -25.03 -17.10
N PRO A 262 6.70 -25.62 -15.90
CA PRO A 262 5.64 -26.20 -15.10
C PRO A 262 4.63 -25.13 -14.68
N THR A 263 3.35 -25.39 -14.94
CA THR A 263 2.24 -24.45 -14.65
C THR A 263 1.60 -24.71 -13.28
N ASP A 264 2.09 -25.66 -12.49
CA ASP A 264 1.52 -25.97 -11.19
C ASP A 264 2.20 -25.16 -10.07
N ALA A 265 1.37 -24.59 -9.21
CA ALA A 265 1.80 -23.79 -8.06
C ALA A 265 2.62 -24.59 -7.02
N ALA A 266 2.47 -25.92 -6.99
CA ALA A 266 3.22 -26.79 -6.06
C ALA A 266 4.71 -26.87 -6.39
N ASN A 267 5.09 -26.56 -7.63
CA ASN A 267 6.47 -26.54 -8.10
C ASN A 267 7.00 -25.12 -8.34
N SER A 268 6.24 -24.06 -7.97
CA SER A 268 6.59 -22.66 -8.26
C SER A 268 7.97 -22.27 -7.73
N ALA A 269 8.30 -22.59 -6.48
CA ALA A 269 9.59 -22.27 -5.89
C ALA A 269 10.77 -22.97 -6.63
N ARG A 270 10.60 -24.22 -7.05
CA ARG A 270 11.62 -24.93 -7.83
C ARG A 270 11.71 -24.39 -9.25
N ALA A 271 10.58 -24.03 -9.85
CA ALA A 271 10.55 -23.44 -11.17
C ALA A 271 11.26 -22.08 -11.17
N VAL A 272 10.99 -21.23 -10.20
CA VAL A 272 11.67 -19.92 -10.05
C VAL A 272 13.17 -20.12 -9.84
N ASP A 273 13.60 -21.00 -8.93
CA ASP A 273 15.02 -21.29 -8.70
C ASP A 273 15.72 -21.83 -9.98
N ALA A 274 15.02 -22.67 -10.74
CA ALA A 274 15.53 -23.20 -12.01
C ALA A 274 15.63 -22.13 -13.09
N LEU A 275 14.64 -21.22 -13.18
CA LEU A 275 14.61 -20.10 -14.13
C LEU A 275 15.70 -19.08 -13.85
N LEU A 276 15.99 -18.84 -12.58
CA LEU A 276 17.02 -17.90 -12.14
C LEU A 276 18.44 -18.55 -12.18
N ALA A 277 18.55 -19.84 -12.46
CA ALA A 277 19.85 -20.50 -12.58
C ALA A 277 20.70 -19.88 -13.70
N ALA A 278 21.99 -19.75 -13.47
CA ALA A 278 22.92 -19.30 -14.50
C ALA A 278 22.83 -20.22 -15.73
N GLY A 279 22.62 -19.61 -16.92
CA GLY A 279 22.50 -20.35 -18.17
C GLY A 279 21.11 -20.99 -18.41
N ALA A 280 20.11 -20.71 -17.57
CA ALA A 280 18.74 -21.12 -17.89
C ALA A 280 18.32 -20.57 -19.27
N PRO A 281 17.62 -21.37 -20.09
CA PRO A 281 17.15 -20.90 -21.40
C PRO A 281 16.09 -19.82 -21.22
N GLY A 282 16.06 -18.86 -22.16
CA GLY A 282 15.07 -17.80 -22.17
C GLY A 282 15.65 -16.44 -22.53
N ARG A 283 14.76 -15.50 -22.84
CA ARG A 283 15.13 -14.10 -23.09
C ARG A 283 15.55 -13.44 -21.76
N SER A 284 16.60 -12.67 -21.80
CA SER A 284 17.07 -11.91 -20.65
C SER A 284 17.47 -10.49 -21.05
N LEU A 285 17.36 -9.56 -20.09
CA LEU A 285 17.92 -8.22 -20.14
C LEU A 285 19.23 -8.19 -19.37
N ASP A 286 20.18 -7.32 -19.79
CA ASP A 286 21.34 -6.97 -19.01
C ASP A 286 21.04 -5.66 -18.27
N VAL A 287 20.90 -5.73 -16.97
CA VAL A 287 20.63 -4.58 -16.10
C VAL A 287 21.89 -4.24 -15.28
N PRO A 288 22.10 -3.00 -14.84
CA PRO A 288 23.20 -2.68 -13.96
C PRO A 288 23.13 -3.47 -12.65
N ALA A 289 24.27 -4.02 -12.21
CA ALA A 289 24.36 -4.72 -10.94
C ALA A 289 24.22 -3.75 -9.76
N ASP A 290 23.47 -4.15 -8.74
CA ASP A 290 23.30 -3.37 -7.52
C ASP A 290 23.43 -4.26 -6.27
N PRO A 291 24.43 -4.03 -5.39
CA PRO A 291 24.59 -4.81 -4.15
C PRO A 291 23.44 -4.58 -3.14
N ASP A 292 22.71 -3.48 -3.23
CA ASP A 292 21.59 -3.18 -2.33
C ASP A 292 20.30 -3.94 -2.67
N ARG A 293 20.25 -4.63 -3.82
CA ARG A 293 19.23 -5.63 -4.18
C ARG A 293 19.36 -6.94 -3.40
N ARG A 294 20.38 -7.07 -2.54
CA ARG A 294 20.50 -8.26 -1.67
C ARG A 294 19.24 -8.48 -0.83
N HIS A 295 18.88 -9.73 -0.69
CA HIS A 295 17.76 -10.10 0.17
C HIS A 295 18.14 -10.04 1.65
N MET A 296 17.20 -9.65 2.47
CA MET A 296 17.37 -9.61 3.92
C MET A 296 16.79 -10.88 4.57
N LYS A 297 17.45 -11.34 5.64
CA LYS A 297 16.90 -12.40 6.50
C LYS A 297 15.75 -11.86 7.35
N PRO A 298 14.77 -12.70 7.75
CA PRO A 298 13.64 -12.24 8.58
C PRO A 298 14.06 -11.48 9.84
N ALA A 299 15.09 -11.95 10.55
CA ALA A 299 15.59 -11.27 11.75
C ALA A 299 16.20 -9.88 11.43
N GLU A 300 16.81 -9.71 10.26
CA GLU A 300 17.36 -8.43 9.82
C GLU A 300 16.24 -7.44 9.50
N ILE A 301 15.18 -7.88 8.81
CA ILE A 301 14.01 -7.06 8.52
C ILE A 301 13.34 -6.58 9.81
N ILE A 302 13.10 -7.50 10.75
CA ILE A 302 12.53 -7.17 12.07
C ILE A 302 13.43 -6.16 12.79
N ALA A 303 14.74 -6.39 12.83
CA ALA A 303 15.69 -5.49 13.47
C ALA A 303 15.67 -4.10 12.81
N ARG A 304 15.69 -4.04 11.49
CA ARG A 304 15.68 -2.77 10.74
C ARG A 304 14.41 -1.97 10.97
N LEU A 305 13.24 -2.62 10.97
CA LEU A 305 11.97 -1.99 11.30
C LEU A 305 11.93 -1.49 12.77
N ALA A 306 12.50 -2.23 13.71
CA ALA A 306 12.51 -1.88 15.13
C ALA A 306 13.58 -0.82 15.49
N GLN A 307 14.63 -0.67 14.71
CA GLN A 307 15.73 0.28 14.95
C GLN A 307 15.50 1.66 14.31
N ARG A 308 14.40 1.87 13.58
CA ARG A 308 14.05 3.18 13.04
C ARG A 308 13.98 4.23 14.16
N ASP A 309 14.40 5.45 13.90
CA ASP A 309 14.39 6.53 14.92
C ASP A 309 13.00 6.74 15.53
N ARG A 310 11.96 6.64 14.68
CA ARG A 310 10.56 6.81 15.06
C ARG A 310 9.83 5.50 15.39
N ALA A 311 10.55 4.37 15.54
CA ALA A 311 9.91 3.09 15.86
C ALA A 311 9.21 3.16 17.23
N PRO A 312 7.95 2.71 17.36
CA PRO A 312 7.26 2.65 18.65
C PRO A 312 7.95 1.70 19.65
N ALA A 313 7.80 1.95 20.94
CA ALA A 313 8.41 1.14 21.98
C ALA A 313 8.02 -0.34 21.92
N ALA A 314 6.75 -0.64 21.61
CA ALA A 314 6.26 -2.01 21.44
C ALA A 314 6.99 -2.77 20.32
N LEU A 315 7.25 -2.10 19.19
CA LEU A 315 8.01 -2.67 18.08
C LEU A 315 9.47 -2.88 18.46
N ARG A 316 10.11 -1.91 19.13
CA ARG A 316 11.49 -2.07 19.66
C ARG A 316 11.61 -3.25 20.60
N ALA A 317 10.61 -3.47 21.45
CA ALA A 317 10.57 -4.60 22.39
C ALA A 317 10.39 -5.98 21.68
N ALA A 318 9.89 -5.99 20.46
CA ALA A 318 9.76 -7.20 19.65
C ALA A 318 11.03 -7.52 18.84
N ALA A 319 12.00 -6.60 18.78
CA ALA A 319 13.25 -6.77 18.08
C ALA A 319 14.02 -7.98 18.55
N GLY A 320 14.40 -8.92 17.99
CA GLY A 320 15.12 -10.14 18.43
C GLY A 320 14.20 -11.34 18.67
N ARG A 321 12.88 -11.19 18.44
CA ARG A 321 11.98 -12.35 18.39
C ARG A 321 12.10 -13.05 17.02
N ALA A 322 11.74 -14.33 16.99
CA ALA A 322 11.70 -15.09 15.74
C ALA A 322 10.55 -14.68 14.82
N THR A 323 9.48 -14.13 15.42
CA THR A 323 8.27 -13.61 14.75
C THR A 323 7.97 -12.22 15.27
N LEU A 324 7.38 -11.36 14.41
CA LEU A 324 7.03 -9.99 14.75
C LEU A 324 5.64 -9.92 15.40
N ASP A 325 5.50 -10.61 16.54
CA ASP A 325 4.28 -10.54 17.36
C ASP A 325 4.44 -9.51 18.47
N TYR A 326 3.53 -8.57 18.55
CA TYR A 326 3.55 -7.54 19.60
C TYR A 326 2.16 -6.92 19.81
N ALA A 327 2.03 -6.20 20.92
CA ALA A 327 0.81 -5.52 21.29
C ALA A 327 1.11 -4.09 21.75
N PHE A 328 0.15 -3.19 21.55
CA PHE A 328 0.26 -1.81 22.02
C PHE A 328 -1.11 -1.22 22.35
N ASP A 329 -1.11 -0.20 23.19
CA ASP A 329 -2.33 0.44 23.65
C ASP A 329 -2.76 1.55 22.66
N LEU A 330 -4.03 1.54 22.27
CA LEU A 330 -4.71 2.62 21.56
C LEU A 330 -5.48 3.46 22.58
N GLY A 331 -4.74 4.30 23.30
CA GLY A 331 -5.24 4.97 24.48
C GLY A 331 -5.54 4.00 25.63
N ARG A 332 -6.33 4.44 26.60
CA ARG A 332 -6.61 3.63 27.82
C ARG A 332 -7.72 2.58 27.64
N HIS A 333 -8.51 2.68 26.58
CA HIS A 333 -9.73 1.89 26.38
C HIS A 333 -9.67 0.86 25.27
N ALA A 334 -8.60 0.86 24.49
CA ALA A 334 -8.40 -0.11 23.42
C ALA A 334 -6.97 -0.60 23.38
N ARG A 335 -6.77 -1.81 22.83
CA ARG A 335 -5.46 -2.43 22.59
C ARG A 335 -5.43 -3.06 21.22
N ALA A 336 -4.32 -2.90 20.53
CA ALA A 336 -4.02 -3.55 19.27
C ALA A 336 -3.08 -4.74 19.50
N LEU A 337 -3.35 -5.85 18.83
CA LEU A 337 -2.52 -7.04 18.79
C LEU A 337 -2.09 -7.24 17.35
N VAL A 338 -0.81 -7.46 17.10
CA VAL A 338 -0.23 -7.72 15.77
C VAL A 338 0.37 -9.11 15.75
N LEU A 339 -0.05 -9.92 14.77
CA LEU A 339 0.41 -11.30 14.56
C LEU A 339 1.20 -11.39 13.26
N ASP A 340 2.39 -11.97 13.34
CA ASP A 340 3.22 -12.34 12.18
C ASP A 340 2.75 -13.70 11.65
N THR A 341 2.00 -13.68 10.57
CA THR A 341 1.40 -14.88 9.98
C THR A 341 2.18 -15.45 8.80
N VAL A 342 3.38 -14.94 8.49
CA VAL A 342 4.12 -15.39 7.30
C VAL A 342 4.60 -16.83 7.44
N ASP A 343 4.31 -17.67 6.44
CA ASP A 343 4.94 -18.96 6.30
C ASP A 343 6.30 -18.82 5.59
N ARG A 344 7.36 -18.97 6.37
CA ARG A 344 8.73 -18.83 5.87
C ARG A 344 9.20 -19.99 4.99
N ALA A 345 8.38 -21.05 4.90
CA ALA A 345 8.65 -22.18 4.00
C ALA A 345 8.25 -21.87 2.54
N GLY A 346 7.50 -20.79 2.32
CA GLY A 346 7.07 -20.33 1.00
C GLY A 346 5.55 -20.29 0.83
N GLY A 347 5.12 -19.57 -0.17
CA GLY A 347 3.73 -19.39 -0.55
C GLY A 347 3.01 -18.28 0.22
N SER A 348 1.93 -17.79 -0.38
CA SER A 348 1.11 -16.68 0.14
C SER A 348 0.14 -17.08 1.26
N ARG A 349 0.05 -18.36 1.61
CA ARG A 349 -0.76 -18.82 2.74
C ARG A 349 -0.01 -18.63 4.04
N GLY A 350 -0.66 -18.04 5.04
CA GLY A 350 -0.07 -17.79 6.34
C GLY A 350 -0.04 -19.01 7.26
N VAL A 351 0.69 -18.88 8.37
CA VAL A 351 0.74 -19.87 9.46
C VAL A 351 0.74 -19.18 10.82
N VAL A 352 -0.10 -19.63 11.75
CA VAL A 352 -0.04 -19.30 13.18
C VAL A 352 0.59 -20.47 13.93
N ARG A 353 1.70 -20.23 14.61
CA ARG A 353 2.50 -21.24 15.29
C ARG A 353 2.07 -21.42 16.73
N SER A 354 2.35 -22.58 17.35
CA SER A 354 1.99 -22.85 18.74
C SER A 354 2.53 -21.81 19.73
N ALA A 355 3.76 -21.32 19.52
CA ALA A 355 4.34 -20.26 20.36
C ALA A 355 3.55 -18.94 20.27
N GLN A 356 3.02 -18.61 19.11
CA GLN A 356 2.19 -17.42 18.88
C GLN A 356 0.81 -17.58 19.56
N LEU A 357 0.24 -18.78 19.56
CA LEU A 357 -1.00 -19.07 20.28
C LEU A 357 -0.82 -18.92 21.80
N ALA A 358 0.34 -19.34 22.34
CA ALA A 358 0.66 -19.12 23.74
C ALA A 358 0.79 -17.62 24.05
N TRP A 359 1.54 -16.85 23.26
CA TRP A 359 1.66 -15.43 23.37
C TRP A 359 0.29 -14.70 23.26
N LEU A 360 -0.53 -15.12 22.28
CA LEU A 360 -1.87 -14.55 22.11
C LEU A 360 -2.73 -14.75 23.36
N ARG A 361 -2.70 -15.94 23.96
CA ARG A 361 -3.43 -16.22 25.20
C ARG A 361 -3.05 -15.26 26.32
N ASP A 362 -1.74 -15.06 26.51
CA ASP A 362 -1.23 -14.16 27.55
C ASP A 362 -1.67 -12.71 27.30
N GLU A 363 -1.61 -12.24 26.04
CA GLU A 363 -2.06 -10.89 25.66
C GLU A 363 -3.56 -10.69 25.82
N LEU A 364 -4.39 -11.72 25.54
CA LEU A 364 -5.83 -11.65 25.75
C LEU A 364 -6.19 -11.51 27.23
N VAL A 365 -5.43 -12.15 28.13
CA VAL A 365 -5.57 -11.96 29.59
C VAL A 365 -5.20 -10.53 29.99
N HIS A 366 -4.08 -9.99 29.49
CA HIS A 366 -3.64 -8.62 29.78
C HIS A 366 -4.58 -7.55 29.24
N ALA A 367 -5.36 -7.87 28.22
CA ALA A 367 -6.24 -6.94 27.54
C ALA A 367 -7.65 -6.84 28.15
N GLN A 368 -7.95 -7.59 29.22
CA GLN A 368 -9.29 -7.63 29.83
C GLN A 368 -9.85 -6.23 30.14
N GLY A 369 -11.13 -6.04 29.81
CA GLY A 369 -11.84 -4.77 30.00
C GLY A 369 -11.60 -3.72 28.92
N ARG A 370 -10.76 -3.98 27.92
CA ARG A 370 -10.48 -3.08 26.79
C ARG A 370 -11.07 -3.62 25.49
N ALA A 371 -11.34 -2.72 24.55
CA ALA A 371 -11.67 -3.10 23.18
C ALA A 371 -10.41 -3.63 22.46
N LEU A 372 -10.55 -4.71 21.72
CA LEU A 372 -9.44 -5.36 21.04
C LEU A 372 -9.58 -5.25 19.52
N LEU A 373 -8.52 -4.79 18.87
CA LEU A 373 -8.33 -4.86 17.42
C LEU A 373 -7.13 -5.77 17.16
N VAL A 374 -7.34 -6.83 16.38
CA VAL A 374 -6.29 -7.80 16.03
C VAL A 374 -5.91 -7.59 14.58
N PHE A 375 -4.61 -7.48 14.32
CA PHE A 375 -4.07 -7.24 12.99
C PHE A 375 -3.12 -8.37 12.58
N SER A 376 -3.22 -8.79 11.35
CA SER A 376 -2.31 -9.73 10.69
C SER A 376 -2.20 -9.36 9.22
N HIS A 377 -1.21 -9.91 8.51
CA HIS A 377 -1.21 -9.79 7.07
C HIS A 377 -2.23 -10.74 6.45
N ASN A 378 -2.07 -12.04 6.65
CA ASN A 378 -3.00 -13.04 6.12
C ASN A 378 -4.30 -13.07 6.95
N PRO A 379 -5.49 -13.15 6.31
CA PRO A 379 -6.75 -13.40 7.01
C PRO A 379 -6.69 -14.71 7.80
N LEU A 380 -6.99 -14.66 9.10
CA LEU A 380 -6.81 -15.83 9.98
C LEU A 380 -7.66 -17.04 9.58
N ASP A 381 -8.83 -16.82 8.95
CA ASP A 381 -9.68 -17.90 8.44
C ASP A 381 -9.14 -18.58 7.15
N ASN A 382 -8.05 -18.06 6.59
CA ASN A 382 -7.32 -18.67 5.47
C ASN A 382 -5.85 -18.97 5.82
N THR A 383 -5.56 -19.06 7.12
CA THR A 383 -4.21 -19.23 7.67
C THR A 383 -4.12 -20.56 8.40
N ALA A 384 -3.07 -21.35 8.17
CA ALA A 384 -2.85 -22.59 8.90
C ALA A 384 -2.71 -22.31 10.41
N GLY A 385 -3.49 -23.01 11.25
CA GLY A 385 -3.57 -22.72 12.70
C GLY A 385 -4.38 -21.47 13.06
N GLY A 386 -4.87 -20.71 12.06
CA GLY A 386 -5.62 -19.47 12.27
C GLY A 386 -6.99 -19.71 12.91
N GLU A 387 -7.69 -20.80 12.60
CA GLU A 387 -8.95 -21.15 13.28
C GLU A 387 -8.76 -21.41 14.78
N THR A 388 -7.59 -21.88 15.21
CA THR A 388 -7.28 -22.00 16.64
C THR A 388 -7.14 -20.61 17.29
N ALA A 389 -6.48 -19.68 16.63
CA ALA A 389 -6.41 -18.28 17.09
C ALA A 389 -7.82 -17.64 17.13
N LEU A 390 -8.61 -17.84 16.08
CA LEU A 390 -10.01 -17.34 16.03
C LEU A 390 -10.85 -17.93 17.15
N ALA A 391 -10.76 -19.24 17.44
CA ALA A 391 -11.47 -19.88 18.55
C ALA A 391 -11.11 -19.28 19.93
N MET A 392 -9.86 -18.85 20.12
CA MET A 392 -9.45 -18.12 21.34
C MET A 392 -10.09 -16.72 21.40
N LEU A 393 -10.16 -16.03 20.25
CA LEU A 393 -10.82 -14.72 20.15
C LEU A 393 -12.34 -14.83 20.33
N ASP A 394 -12.97 -15.92 19.86
CA ASP A 394 -14.41 -16.16 19.94
C ASP A 394 -14.91 -16.20 21.39
N VAL A 395 -14.07 -16.64 22.34
CA VAL A 395 -14.39 -16.69 23.78
C VAL A 395 -13.86 -15.50 24.57
N THR A 396 -13.24 -14.53 23.90
CA THR A 396 -12.64 -13.36 24.58
C THR A 396 -13.54 -12.14 24.48
N PRO A 397 -14.05 -11.61 25.62
CA PRO A 397 -14.83 -10.39 25.61
C PRO A 397 -14.04 -9.20 25.09
N GLY A 398 -14.71 -8.30 24.37
CA GLY A 398 -14.13 -7.04 23.92
C GLY A 398 -13.40 -7.09 22.59
N VAL A 399 -13.30 -8.25 21.95
CA VAL A 399 -12.83 -8.31 20.55
C VAL A 399 -13.82 -7.58 19.65
N VAL A 400 -13.34 -6.59 18.89
CA VAL A 400 -14.16 -5.77 17.98
C VAL A 400 -13.96 -6.20 16.55
N ALA A 401 -12.71 -6.37 16.12
CA ALA A 401 -12.39 -6.77 14.77
C ALA A 401 -11.04 -7.50 14.65
N VAL A 402 -10.96 -8.41 13.69
CA VAL A 402 -9.75 -9.00 13.13
C VAL A 402 -9.54 -8.43 11.74
N ILE A 403 -8.41 -7.79 11.47
CA ILE A 403 -8.17 -6.94 10.32
C ILE A 403 -6.92 -7.43 9.58
N ALA A 404 -7.04 -7.63 8.27
CA ALA A 404 -5.99 -8.22 7.44
C ALA A 404 -5.84 -7.54 6.07
N GLY A 405 -4.76 -7.89 5.35
CA GLY A 405 -4.46 -7.58 3.96
C GLY A 405 -4.43 -8.82 3.07
N ASN A 406 -3.34 -9.01 2.34
CA ASN A 406 -2.95 -10.17 1.51
C ASN A 406 -3.91 -10.52 0.34
N SER A 407 -5.20 -10.36 0.54
CA SER A 407 -6.20 -10.73 -0.47
C SER A 407 -6.44 -9.64 -1.52
N HIS A 408 -5.85 -8.48 -1.36
CA HIS A 408 -6.02 -7.27 -2.17
C HIS A 408 -7.49 -6.84 -2.36
N ARG A 409 -8.40 -7.35 -1.51
CA ARG A 409 -9.84 -7.15 -1.68
C ARG A 409 -10.50 -6.58 -0.43
N ASN A 410 -11.31 -5.56 -0.58
CA ASN A 410 -12.18 -5.08 0.48
C ASN A 410 -13.29 -6.09 0.76
N ARG A 411 -13.34 -6.58 2.01
CA ARG A 411 -14.35 -7.51 2.49
C ARG A 411 -14.60 -7.33 3.97
N ILE A 412 -15.87 -7.30 4.38
CA ILE A 412 -16.26 -7.23 5.80
C ILE A 412 -17.27 -8.35 6.06
N ARG A 413 -16.96 -9.23 7.01
CA ARG A 413 -17.79 -10.37 7.39
C ARG A 413 -18.03 -10.39 8.90
N PRO A 414 -19.26 -10.74 9.34
CA PRO A 414 -19.50 -11.03 10.75
C PRO A 414 -18.92 -12.39 11.12
N ARG A 415 -18.25 -12.49 12.27
CA ARG A 415 -17.93 -13.76 12.92
C ARG A 415 -18.89 -13.96 14.09
N ALA A 416 -19.98 -14.67 13.81
CA ALA A 416 -21.07 -14.83 14.76
C ALA A 416 -20.64 -15.60 16.03
N ALA A 417 -19.69 -16.54 15.92
CA ALA A 417 -19.20 -17.33 17.05
C ALA A 417 -18.59 -16.45 18.15
N GLY A 418 -17.88 -15.38 17.77
CA GLY A 418 -17.22 -14.47 18.74
C GLY A 418 -17.86 -13.10 18.84
N GLY A 419 -18.89 -12.80 18.02
CA GLY A 419 -19.56 -11.50 18.04
C GLY A 419 -18.71 -10.33 17.53
N TYR A 420 -17.72 -10.54 16.67
CA TYR A 420 -16.81 -9.53 16.13
C TYR A 420 -16.72 -9.58 14.60
N TRP A 421 -16.05 -8.60 14.00
CA TRP A 421 -15.93 -8.45 12.56
C TRP A 421 -14.59 -8.93 12.02
N GLN A 422 -14.60 -9.59 10.86
CA GLN A 422 -13.42 -9.89 10.06
C GLN A 422 -13.37 -8.93 8.88
N ILE A 423 -12.26 -8.20 8.74
CA ILE A 423 -12.07 -7.15 7.75
C ILE A 423 -10.82 -7.46 6.94
N SER A 424 -10.96 -7.54 5.62
CA SER A 424 -9.84 -7.50 4.68
C SER A 424 -9.87 -6.19 3.91
N THR A 425 -8.68 -5.65 3.60
CA THR A 425 -8.52 -4.39 2.90
C THR A 425 -7.83 -4.61 1.56
N SER A 426 -8.24 -3.83 0.54
CA SER A 426 -7.59 -3.80 -0.76
C SER A 426 -6.17 -3.24 -0.68
N SER A 427 -5.33 -3.62 -1.66
CA SER A 427 -3.93 -3.22 -1.72
C SER A 427 -3.74 -1.77 -2.20
N LEU A 428 -2.52 -1.25 -1.99
CA LEU A 428 -2.04 -0.06 -2.68
C LEU A 428 -1.41 -0.38 -4.05
N ALA A 429 -1.08 -1.64 -4.30
CA ALA A 429 -0.52 -2.08 -5.59
C ALA A 429 -1.58 -2.19 -6.69
N ASP A 430 -2.79 -2.69 -6.36
CA ASP A 430 -3.86 -2.91 -7.31
C ASP A 430 -5.01 -1.93 -7.13
N HIS A 431 -5.86 -1.76 -8.17
CA HIS A 431 -7.06 -0.95 -8.05
C HIS A 431 -7.95 -1.46 -6.89
N PRO A 432 -8.45 -0.58 -5.98
CA PRO A 432 -8.55 0.88 -6.11
C PRO A 432 -7.38 1.69 -5.51
N GLN A 433 -6.31 1.09 -5.02
CA GLN A 433 -5.17 1.79 -4.41
C GLN A 433 -5.59 2.68 -3.22
N GLN A 434 -6.33 2.11 -2.29
CA GLN A 434 -6.93 2.83 -1.16
C GLN A 434 -6.37 2.36 0.18
N ALA A 435 -6.20 3.30 1.11
CA ALA A 435 -6.04 3.02 2.53
C ALA A 435 -7.42 2.89 3.20
N ARG A 436 -7.46 2.29 4.40
CA ARG A 436 -8.69 2.17 5.21
C ARG A 436 -8.58 3.01 6.47
N ALA A 437 -9.63 3.77 6.77
CA ALA A 437 -9.84 4.41 8.06
C ALA A 437 -10.69 3.51 8.96
N LEU A 438 -10.35 3.47 10.25
CA LEU A 438 -11.02 2.70 11.29
C LEU A 438 -11.20 3.62 12.50
N ARG A 439 -12.45 3.94 12.86
CA ARG A 439 -12.76 4.78 14.02
C ARG A 439 -13.60 4.00 15.01
N LEU A 440 -12.98 3.64 16.11
CA LEU A 440 -13.63 2.94 17.22
C LEU A 440 -14.37 3.92 18.12
N ARG A 441 -15.64 3.65 18.37
CA ARG A 441 -16.50 4.44 19.27
C ARG A 441 -17.11 3.56 20.36
N ARG A 442 -17.37 4.16 21.50
CA ARG A 442 -18.20 3.55 22.53
C ARG A 442 -19.68 3.66 22.16
N THR A 443 -20.47 2.63 22.51
CA THR A 443 -21.92 2.69 22.50
C THR A 443 -22.42 2.34 23.92
N PRO A 444 -23.71 2.55 24.25
CA PRO A 444 -24.26 2.15 25.54
C PRO A 444 -23.99 0.69 25.88
N ASP A 445 -24.13 -0.21 24.91
CA ASP A 445 -24.10 -1.66 25.11
C ASP A 445 -22.86 -2.34 24.50
N GLY A 446 -21.84 -1.55 24.04
CA GLY A 446 -20.66 -2.12 23.40
C GLY A 446 -19.85 -1.12 22.60
N TYR A 447 -19.64 -1.45 21.31
CA TYR A 447 -18.79 -0.66 20.41
C TYR A 447 -19.42 -0.49 19.04
N ALA A 448 -19.07 0.62 18.35
CA ALA A 448 -19.26 0.81 16.93
C ALA A 448 -17.91 1.07 16.28
N LEU A 449 -17.55 0.26 15.28
CA LEU A 449 -16.38 0.49 14.44
C LEU A 449 -16.85 1.10 13.11
N GLU A 450 -16.61 2.40 12.94
CA GLU A 450 -16.82 3.10 11.68
C GLU A 450 -15.61 2.85 10.77
N THR A 451 -15.83 2.41 9.55
CA THR A 451 -14.76 2.18 8.57
C THR A 451 -15.13 2.77 7.22
N TRP A 452 -14.14 3.38 6.55
CA TRP A 452 -14.27 3.92 5.19
C TRP A 452 -12.91 3.93 4.49
N MET A 453 -12.93 4.09 3.17
CA MET A 453 -11.71 4.12 2.39
C MET A 453 -11.17 5.53 2.22
N LEU A 454 -9.85 5.62 2.07
CA LEU A 454 -9.11 6.84 1.82
C LEU A 454 -8.42 6.74 0.46
N ASP A 455 -8.79 7.61 -0.46
CA ASP A 455 -8.10 7.75 -1.73
C ASP A 455 -6.82 8.59 -1.57
N HIS A 456 -5.75 8.21 -2.23
CA HIS A 456 -4.62 9.12 -2.42
C HIS A 456 -5.02 10.27 -3.36
N ASP A 457 -4.23 11.35 -3.40
CA ASP A 457 -4.60 12.58 -4.10
C ASP A 457 -4.62 12.47 -5.64
N GLY A 458 -4.15 11.37 -6.21
CA GLY A 458 -4.15 11.10 -7.64
C GLY A 458 -3.32 12.08 -8.48
N ARG A 459 -2.40 12.82 -7.88
CA ARG A 459 -1.58 13.81 -8.57
C ARG A 459 -0.33 13.19 -9.17
N GLY A 460 0.03 13.64 -10.37
CA GLY A 460 1.25 13.23 -11.05
C GLY A 460 1.34 11.71 -11.22
N LEU A 461 2.47 11.13 -10.90
CA LEU A 461 2.76 9.71 -11.09
C LEU A 461 1.77 8.78 -10.37
N ALA A 462 1.30 9.14 -9.18
CA ALA A 462 0.28 8.35 -8.47
C ALA A 462 -1.08 8.34 -9.19
N GLY A 463 -1.42 9.40 -9.94
CA GLY A 463 -2.61 9.45 -10.78
C GLY A 463 -2.52 8.48 -11.95
N VAL A 464 -1.38 8.46 -12.62
CA VAL A 464 -1.12 7.50 -13.71
C VAL A 464 -1.10 6.07 -13.17
N ALA A 465 -0.49 5.82 -12.00
CA ALA A 465 -0.52 4.50 -11.40
C ALA A 465 -1.95 4.00 -11.14
N ARG A 466 -2.84 4.88 -10.68
CA ARG A 466 -4.26 4.54 -10.47
C ARG A 466 -4.99 4.23 -11.77
N GLU A 467 -4.75 5.02 -12.81
CA GLU A 467 -5.30 4.77 -14.16
C GLU A 467 -4.86 3.40 -14.67
N LEU A 468 -3.56 3.13 -14.65
CA LEU A 468 -3.01 1.84 -15.09
C LEU A 468 -3.55 0.67 -14.25
N ALA A 469 -3.63 0.82 -12.92
CA ALA A 469 -4.20 -0.20 -12.04
C ALA A 469 -5.68 -0.46 -12.34
N PHE A 470 -6.45 0.60 -12.66
CA PHE A 470 -7.86 0.46 -13.02
C PHE A 470 -8.03 -0.29 -14.34
N LEU A 471 -7.25 0.06 -15.36
CA LEU A 471 -7.28 -0.60 -16.67
C LEU A 471 -6.79 -2.05 -16.58
N ASP A 472 -5.77 -2.33 -15.77
CA ASP A 472 -5.29 -3.68 -15.51
C ASP A 472 -6.38 -4.57 -14.87
N ALA A 473 -7.13 -4.03 -13.90
CA ALA A 473 -8.26 -4.74 -13.30
C ALA A 473 -9.39 -5.04 -14.30
N GLN A 474 -9.61 -4.16 -15.28
CA GLN A 474 -10.55 -4.38 -16.39
C GLN A 474 -10.02 -5.40 -17.42
N GLY A 475 -8.72 -5.41 -17.65
CA GLY A 475 -8.05 -6.25 -18.66
C GLY A 475 -7.96 -7.74 -18.33
N GLY A 476 -8.47 -8.18 -17.17
CA GLY A 476 -8.51 -9.61 -16.84
C GLY A 476 -8.13 -9.98 -15.42
N ARG A 477 -7.63 -9.04 -14.61
CA ARG A 477 -7.47 -9.29 -13.17
C ARG A 477 -8.85 -9.38 -12.51
N PRO A 478 -8.97 -10.15 -11.41
CA PRO A 478 -10.27 -10.37 -10.79
C PRO A 478 -10.95 -9.03 -10.45
N GLN A 479 -12.05 -8.72 -11.11
CA GLN A 479 -12.89 -7.60 -10.76
C GLN A 479 -13.37 -7.76 -9.31
N GLY A 480 -13.60 -6.64 -8.60
CA GLY A 480 -14.17 -6.66 -7.26
C GLY A 480 -13.15 -6.57 -6.12
N PHE A 481 -11.90 -6.14 -6.36
CA PHE A 481 -10.98 -5.77 -5.30
C PHE A 481 -11.54 -4.61 -4.45
N ALA A 482 -12.25 -3.67 -5.08
CA ALA A 482 -12.95 -2.60 -4.38
C ALA A 482 -14.04 -3.12 -3.43
N GLY A 483 -14.60 -4.31 -3.64
CA GLY A 483 -15.67 -4.86 -2.85
C GLY A 483 -17.00 -4.11 -3.02
N ARG A 484 -18.03 -4.53 -2.28
CA ARG A 484 -19.34 -3.83 -2.24
C ARG A 484 -19.23 -2.59 -1.34
N ARG A 485 -20.16 -1.65 -1.44
CA ARG A 485 -20.26 -0.50 -0.54
C ARG A 485 -20.23 -0.92 0.94
N THR A 486 -20.92 -1.99 1.30
CA THR A 486 -20.95 -2.55 2.66
C THR A 486 -19.61 -3.16 3.12
N ASP A 487 -18.68 -3.38 2.19
CA ASP A 487 -17.32 -3.86 2.45
C ASP A 487 -16.30 -2.70 2.53
N ARG A 488 -16.72 -1.48 2.12
CA ARG A 488 -15.91 -0.26 2.14
C ARG A 488 -16.29 0.69 3.25
N ASN A 489 -17.52 1.22 3.19
CA ASN A 489 -17.99 2.30 4.06
C ASN A 489 -19.12 1.77 4.96
N ALA A 490 -18.78 1.39 6.17
CA ALA A 490 -19.71 0.74 7.09
C ALA A 490 -19.55 1.21 8.54
N ARG A 491 -20.63 1.14 9.30
CA ARG A 491 -20.60 1.19 10.76
C ARG A 491 -20.98 -0.18 11.29
N LEU A 492 -20.04 -0.80 11.97
CA LEU A 492 -20.05 -2.17 12.42
C LEU A 492 -20.35 -2.20 13.92
N PHE A 493 -21.50 -2.75 14.33
CA PHE A 493 -21.88 -2.82 15.74
C PHE A 493 -21.41 -4.13 16.37
N VAL A 494 -20.92 -4.04 17.60
CA VAL A 494 -20.47 -5.16 18.44
C VAL A 494 -21.06 -5.01 19.83
N ALA A 495 -21.70 -6.04 20.35
CA ALA A 495 -22.14 -6.10 21.72
C ALA A 495 -20.94 -6.30 22.68
N ARG A 496 -21.07 -5.82 23.95
CA ARG A 496 -20.03 -5.96 24.97
C ARG A 496 -20.06 -7.31 25.64
#